data_9538efb380fc4fd5e48d2d173600a095
#
_entry.id   9538efb380fc4fd5e48d2d173600a095
#
_cell.length_a   1.000
_cell.length_b   1.000
_cell.length_c   1.000
_cell.angle_alpha   90.00
_cell.angle_beta   90.00
_cell.angle_gamma   90.00
#
_symmetry.space_group_name_H-M   'P 1'
#
loop_
_entity.id
_entity.type
_entity.pdbx_description
1 polymer ?
#
loop_
_entity_poly.entity_id
_entity_poly.type
_entity_poly.pdbx_seq_one_letter_code
_entity_poly.pdbx_strand_id
1 'polypeptide(L)'
;MPKGLIRAAGALLTALALYSLLGFLILPGIALRIANQQLANYATVPARIERIELNPFSLELTLWGLKIGEPGKEQVGFERLYANLQIDSLWTRALHLADIQLDKPKTELLFDKSGQLNLAQLFKLPPSEPTPTNPDAKPFPLRIDSIKLAGGYVHFEDLRPSEPIEFLYDTLDFELKNLSTLPEDNADMTLVAAGPAGGQIDWKGNFSLVPITSEGTLKVTNGKMKAWWPYVRDALPLVLEDGVLNFSTEYKFSLAKETELNLTNTAASIAPFAIKAPDGRPLVRLERLDVSETTVDLPSSK
;
A
#
# COMPACT_ATOMS: atom_id res chain seq x y z
N MET A 1 -30.58 38.33 -33.86
CA MET A 1 -30.45 37.86 -32.48
C MET A 1 -30.68 39.04 -31.53
N PRO A 2 -31.48 38.92 -30.47
CA PRO A 2 -31.66 40.00 -29.52
C PRO A 2 -30.35 40.36 -28.82
N LYS A 3 -30.02 41.64 -28.77
CA LYS A 3 -28.77 42.19 -28.18
C LYS A 3 -28.52 41.66 -26.76
N GLY A 4 -29.57 41.33 -26.00
CA GLY A 4 -29.46 40.71 -24.67
C GLY A 4 -28.85 39.32 -24.69
N LEU A 5 -29.18 38.49 -25.68
CA LEU A 5 -28.66 37.12 -25.83
C LEU A 5 -27.15 37.12 -26.13
N ILE A 6 -26.72 38.06 -26.98
CA ILE A 6 -25.29 38.22 -27.32
C ILE A 6 -24.48 38.64 -26.07
N ARG A 7 -25.01 39.56 -25.25
CA ARG A 7 -24.36 39.98 -24.00
C ARG A 7 -24.32 38.87 -22.97
N ALA A 8 -25.37 38.08 -22.82
CA ALA A 8 -25.43 36.94 -21.92
C ALA A 8 -24.44 35.82 -22.36
N ALA A 9 -24.40 35.53 -23.66
CA ALA A 9 -23.42 34.57 -24.21
C ALA A 9 -21.98 35.05 -24.01
N GLY A 10 -21.69 36.33 -24.22
CA GLY A 10 -20.36 36.92 -23.98
C GLY A 10 -19.94 36.83 -22.52
N ALA A 11 -20.86 37.14 -21.57
CA ALA A 11 -20.58 37.02 -20.14
C ALA A 11 -20.34 35.58 -19.73
N LEU A 12 -21.09 34.61 -20.25
CA LEU A 12 -20.89 33.17 -19.99
C LEU A 12 -19.56 32.68 -20.50
N LEU A 13 -19.16 33.04 -21.73
CA LEU A 13 -17.86 32.67 -22.29
C LEU A 13 -16.70 33.27 -21.49
N THR A 14 -16.83 34.52 -21.03
CA THR A 14 -15.82 35.16 -20.18
C THR A 14 -15.70 34.45 -18.84
N ALA A 15 -16.85 34.12 -18.19
CA ALA A 15 -16.87 33.38 -16.94
C ALA A 15 -16.21 31.99 -17.09
N LEU A 16 -16.53 31.27 -18.19
CA LEU A 16 -15.94 29.96 -18.49
C LEU A 16 -14.43 30.06 -18.74
N ALA A 17 -13.99 31.08 -19.46
CA ALA A 17 -12.56 31.33 -19.70
C ALA A 17 -11.80 31.64 -18.41
N LEU A 18 -12.37 32.48 -17.54
CA LEU A 18 -11.81 32.77 -16.22
C LEU A 18 -11.77 31.56 -15.31
N TYR A 19 -12.83 30.74 -15.28
CA TYR A 19 -12.89 29.48 -14.53
C TYR A 19 -11.82 28.49 -15.03
N SER A 20 -11.67 28.35 -16.34
CA SER A 20 -10.66 27.51 -16.96
C SER A 20 -9.24 27.99 -16.62
N LEU A 21 -8.97 29.29 -16.77
CA LEU A 21 -7.67 29.88 -16.42
C LEU A 21 -7.31 29.64 -14.95
N LEU A 22 -8.28 29.86 -14.06
CA LEU A 22 -8.12 29.65 -12.62
C LEU A 22 -7.81 28.17 -12.32
N GLY A 23 -8.61 27.27 -12.86
CA GLY A 23 -8.56 25.83 -12.55
C GLY A 23 -7.32 25.15 -13.15
N PHE A 24 -6.98 25.43 -14.41
CA PHE A 24 -5.88 24.74 -15.09
C PHE A 24 -4.50 25.36 -14.85
N LEU A 25 -4.40 26.65 -14.53
CA LEU A 25 -3.11 27.33 -14.45
C LEU A 25 -2.82 27.90 -13.05
N ILE A 26 -3.78 28.61 -12.46
CA ILE A 26 -3.52 29.35 -11.21
C ILE A 26 -3.54 28.40 -10.01
N LEU A 27 -4.62 27.62 -9.84
CA LEU A 27 -4.77 26.72 -8.70
C LEU A 27 -3.69 25.64 -8.61
N PRO A 28 -3.30 24.95 -9.69
CA PRO A 28 -2.20 23.99 -9.63
C PRO A 28 -0.87 24.60 -9.19
N GLY A 29 -0.56 25.81 -9.68
CA GLY A 29 0.67 26.53 -9.30
C GLY A 29 0.69 26.91 -7.81
N ILE A 30 -0.44 27.40 -7.29
CA ILE A 30 -0.59 27.71 -5.87
C ILE A 30 -0.50 26.44 -5.03
N ALA A 31 -1.23 25.38 -5.42
CA ALA A 31 -1.23 24.09 -4.74
C ALA A 31 0.18 23.47 -4.67
N LEU A 32 0.92 23.50 -5.79
CA LEU A 32 2.30 23.01 -5.85
C LEU A 32 3.21 23.78 -4.88
N ARG A 33 3.08 25.11 -4.84
CA ARG A 33 3.88 25.94 -3.93
C ARG A 33 3.57 25.63 -2.47
N ILE A 34 2.30 25.55 -2.12
CA ILE A 34 1.85 25.22 -0.74
C ILE A 34 2.33 23.81 -0.37
N ALA A 35 2.10 22.81 -1.23
CA ALA A 35 2.50 21.43 -0.99
C ALA A 35 4.01 21.30 -0.74
N ASN A 36 4.85 21.92 -1.59
CA ASN A 36 6.31 21.90 -1.42
C ASN A 36 6.75 22.68 -0.18
N GLN A 37 6.06 23.76 0.19
CA GLN A 37 6.34 24.47 1.43
C GLN A 37 6.01 23.62 2.66
N GLN A 38 4.88 22.91 2.65
CA GLN A 38 4.51 21.99 3.74
C GLN A 38 5.47 20.80 3.83
N LEU A 39 5.84 20.20 2.70
CA LEU A 39 6.88 19.18 2.67
C LEU A 39 8.19 19.69 3.29
N ALA A 40 8.66 20.88 2.93
CA ALA A 40 9.88 21.47 3.49
C ALA A 40 9.77 21.76 5.01
N ASN A 41 8.57 22.08 5.50
CA ASN A 41 8.35 22.36 6.92
C ASN A 41 8.33 21.09 7.79
N TYR A 42 7.75 20.01 7.27
CA TYR A 42 7.52 18.79 8.04
C TYR A 42 8.52 17.67 7.74
N ALA A 43 9.10 17.61 6.54
CA ALA A 43 10.10 16.60 6.24
C ALA A 43 11.44 16.90 6.93
N THR A 44 12.12 15.85 7.36
CA THR A 44 13.46 15.89 7.96
C THR A 44 14.57 15.81 6.89
N VAL A 45 14.19 15.40 5.69
CA VAL A 45 15.03 15.20 4.51
C VAL A 45 14.47 16.00 3.35
N PRO A 46 15.22 16.24 2.27
CA PRO A 46 14.68 16.88 1.08
C PRO A 46 13.41 16.18 0.59
N ALA A 47 12.36 16.96 0.36
CA ALA A 47 11.09 16.43 -0.12
C ALA A 47 10.44 17.38 -1.11
N ARG A 48 9.96 16.88 -2.24
CA ARG A 48 9.35 17.70 -3.28
C ARG A 48 8.35 16.95 -4.14
N ILE A 49 7.39 17.69 -4.67
CA ILE A 49 6.51 17.32 -5.79
C ILE A 49 6.95 18.15 -6.99
N GLU A 50 7.05 17.52 -8.16
CA GLU A 50 7.51 18.19 -9.37
C GLU A 50 6.42 19.02 -10.03
N ARG A 51 5.19 18.49 -10.10
CA ARG A 51 4.07 19.12 -10.78
C ARG A 51 2.74 18.69 -10.19
N ILE A 52 1.79 19.61 -10.19
CA ILE A 52 0.37 19.34 -9.89
C ILE A 52 -0.46 19.79 -11.09
N GLU A 53 -1.41 18.98 -11.50
CA GLU A 53 -2.40 19.29 -12.53
C GLU A 53 -3.80 19.13 -11.93
N LEU A 54 -4.70 20.03 -12.27
CA LEU A 54 -6.09 20.00 -11.86
C LEU A 54 -6.96 20.21 -13.08
N ASN A 55 -7.93 19.32 -13.29
CA ASN A 55 -9.02 19.53 -14.23
C ASN A 55 -10.27 19.96 -13.46
N PRO A 56 -10.66 21.24 -13.51
CA PRO A 56 -11.77 21.76 -12.72
C PRO A 56 -13.15 21.30 -13.23
N PHE A 57 -13.22 20.72 -14.44
CA PHE A 57 -14.49 20.26 -15.03
C PHE A 57 -14.77 18.80 -14.67
N SER A 58 -13.76 17.94 -14.69
CA SER A 58 -13.88 16.52 -14.32
C SER A 58 -13.48 16.25 -12.87
N LEU A 59 -13.02 17.27 -12.13
CA LEU A 59 -12.53 17.19 -10.74
C LEU A 59 -11.37 16.17 -10.57
N GLU A 60 -10.52 16.13 -11.58
CA GLU A 60 -9.33 15.28 -11.59
C GLU A 60 -8.11 16.03 -11.05
N LEU A 61 -7.38 15.37 -10.18
CA LEU A 61 -6.12 15.84 -9.62
C LEU A 61 -5.02 14.87 -10.01
N THR A 62 -3.90 15.37 -10.54
CA THR A 62 -2.71 14.58 -10.79
C THR A 62 -1.50 15.24 -10.15
N LEU A 63 -0.77 14.45 -9.35
CA LEU A 63 0.52 14.82 -8.79
C LEU A 63 1.62 14.02 -9.50
N TRP A 64 2.68 14.71 -9.89
CA TRP A 64 3.81 14.11 -10.59
C TRP A 64 5.09 14.24 -9.78
N GLY A 65 5.84 13.13 -9.72
CA GLY A 65 7.22 13.14 -9.28
C GLY A 65 7.41 13.49 -7.81
N LEU A 66 6.68 12.81 -6.88
CA LEU A 66 7.02 12.90 -5.46
C LEU A 66 8.37 12.25 -5.22
N LYS A 67 9.26 12.94 -4.52
CA LYS A 67 10.57 12.46 -4.09
C LYS A 67 10.82 12.91 -2.66
N ILE A 68 11.12 11.95 -1.78
CA ILE A 68 11.45 12.19 -0.35
C ILE A 68 12.74 11.45 -0.04
N GLY A 69 13.78 12.17 0.29
CA GLY A 69 15.14 11.69 0.52
C GLY A 69 16.17 12.51 -0.23
N GLU A 70 17.44 12.20 -0.02
CA GLU A 70 18.53 12.83 -0.74
C GLU A 70 18.47 12.48 -2.24
N PRO A 71 18.84 13.40 -3.14
CA PRO A 71 18.86 13.15 -4.58
C PRO A 71 19.65 11.89 -4.95
N GLY A 72 18.99 10.95 -5.65
CA GLY A 72 19.58 9.66 -6.02
C GLY A 72 19.55 8.60 -4.90
N LYS A 73 19.05 8.94 -3.73
CA LYS A 73 18.84 8.06 -2.57
C LYS A 73 17.46 8.29 -1.93
N GLU A 74 16.48 8.54 -2.78
CA GLU A 74 15.11 8.77 -2.34
C GLU A 74 14.57 7.54 -1.64
N GLN A 75 14.01 7.74 -0.43
CA GLN A 75 13.44 6.67 0.39
C GLN A 75 11.98 6.42 0.05
N VAL A 76 11.26 7.44 -0.38
CA VAL A 76 9.86 7.34 -0.81
C VAL A 76 9.65 8.22 -2.04
N GLY A 77 8.86 7.72 -2.97
CA GLY A 77 8.50 8.48 -4.16
C GLY A 77 7.45 7.80 -5.01
N PHE A 78 6.99 8.48 -6.05
CA PHE A 78 6.17 7.92 -7.11
C PHE A 78 6.34 8.75 -8.40
N GLU A 79 6.04 8.16 -9.54
CA GLU A 79 5.99 8.90 -10.80
C GLU A 79 4.69 9.71 -10.92
N ARG A 80 3.54 9.09 -10.66
CA ARG A 80 2.22 9.73 -10.77
C ARG A 80 1.27 9.24 -9.68
N LEU A 81 0.55 10.19 -9.08
CA LEU A 81 -0.66 9.93 -8.31
C LEU A 81 -1.82 10.67 -8.97
N TYR A 82 -2.83 9.93 -9.39
CA TYR A 82 -4.05 10.45 -9.97
C TYR A 82 -5.24 10.18 -9.05
N ALA A 83 -6.14 11.13 -8.95
CA ALA A 83 -7.40 10.99 -8.22
C ALA A 83 -8.54 11.70 -8.95
N ASN A 84 -9.70 11.04 -9.03
CA ASN A 84 -10.91 11.59 -9.63
C ASN A 84 -12.01 11.72 -8.58
N LEU A 85 -12.29 12.96 -8.18
CA LEU A 85 -13.38 13.28 -7.25
C LEU A 85 -14.71 13.36 -8.01
N GLN A 86 -15.71 12.65 -7.51
CA GLN A 86 -17.05 12.69 -8.10
C GLN A 86 -17.87 13.87 -7.55
N ILE A 87 -18.58 14.54 -8.45
CA ILE A 87 -19.39 15.72 -8.12
C ILE A 87 -20.54 15.38 -7.17
N ASP A 88 -20.98 14.12 -7.14
CA ASP A 88 -22.05 13.66 -6.24
C ASP A 88 -21.64 13.69 -4.77
N SER A 89 -20.34 13.79 -4.45
CA SER A 89 -19.83 14.08 -3.10
C SER A 89 -20.51 15.30 -2.45
N LEU A 90 -20.99 16.27 -3.25
CA LEU A 90 -21.63 17.48 -2.75
C LEU A 90 -23.01 17.24 -2.11
N TRP A 91 -23.72 16.17 -2.52
CA TRP A 91 -25.08 15.87 -2.02
C TRP A 91 -25.23 14.49 -1.36
N THR A 92 -24.32 13.55 -1.62
CA THR A 92 -24.32 12.21 -0.96
C THR A 92 -23.82 12.26 0.49
N ARG A 93 -23.21 13.39 0.92
CA ARG A 93 -22.55 13.55 2.22
C ARG A 93 -21.42 12.54 2.46
N ALA A 94 -20.85 12.01 1.40
CA ALA A 94 -19.69 11.12 1.42
C ALA A 94 -18.65 11.65 0.42
N LEU A 95 -17.38 11.58 0.76
CA LEU A 95 -16.32 11.80 -0.21
C LEU A 95 -16.31 10.63 -1.19
N HIS A 96 -16.67 10.87 -2.45
CA HIS A 96 -16.70 9.85 -3.48
C HIS A 96 -15.58 10.08 -4.49
N LEU A 97 -14.65 9.15 -4.55
CA LEU A 97 -13.57 9.10 -5.52
C LEU A 97 -13.82 7.94 -6.49
N ALA A 98 -13.95 8.23 -7.79
CA ALA A 98 -14.14 7.18 -8.79
C ALA A 98 -12.87 6.38 -9.02
N ASP A 99 -11.72 7.02 -8.98
CA ASP A 99 -10.46 6.36 -9.28
C ASP A 99 -9.29 7.00 -8.53
N ILE A 100 -8.41 6.17 -7.99
CA ILE A 100 -7.10 6.54 -7.48
C ILE A 100 -6.08 5.65 -8.18
N GLN A 101 -5.09 6.24 -8.84
CA GLN A 101 -4.01 5.51 -9.50
C GLN A 101 -2.66 5.98 -8.98
N LEU A 102 -1.82 5.05 -8.59
CA LEU A 102 -0.46 5.29 -8.13
C LEU A 102 0.52 4.51 -9.01
N ASP A 103 1.25 5.24 -9.83
CA ASP A 103 2.19 4.66 -10.79
C ASP A 103 3.61 4.71 -10.25
N LYS A 104 4.27 3.57 -10.30
CA LYS A 104 5.65 3.32 -9.90
C LYS A 104 5.99 3.94 -8.54
N PRO A 105 5.21 3.62 -7.48
CA PRO A 105 5.64 3.99 -6.15
C PRO A 105 6.94 3.27 -5.80
N LYS A 106 7.83 4.02 -5.17
CA LYS A 106 9.10 3.52 -4.64
C LYS A 106 9.13 3.69 -3.13
N THR A 107 9.56 2.65 -2.42
CA THR A 107 9.74 2.71 -0.96
C THR A 107 10.99 1.91 -0.56
N GLU A 108 11.87 2.55 0.21
CA GLU A 108 13.00 1.93 0.90
C GLU A 108 12.63 1.75 2.37
N LEU A 109 12.47 0.52 2.82
CA LEU A 109 12.10 0.17 4.20
C LEU A 109 13.32 -0.41 4.89
N LEU A 110 13.90 0.33 5.84
CA LEU A 110 15.06 -0.11 6.62
C LEU A 110 14.70 -0.15 8.11
N PHE A 111 14.80 -1.33 8.72
CA PHE A 111 14.88 -1.47 10.18
C PHE A 111 16.34 -1.51 10.62
N ASP A 112 16.75 -0.55 11.42
CA ASP A 112 18.09 -0.56 12.00
C ASP A 112 18.23 -1.61 13.12
N LYS A 113 19.44 -1.76 13.68
CA LYS A 113 19.70 -2.71 14.78
C LYS A 113 18.93 -2.42 16.07
N SER A 114 18.45 -1.19 16.25
CA SER A 114 17.61 -0.80 17.38
C SER A 114 16.12 -1.05 17.15
N GLY A 115 15.73 -1.45 15.93
CA GLY A 115 14.35 -1.67 15.51
C GLY A 115 13.64 -0.40 15.05
N GLN A 116 14.37 0.71 14.85
CA GLN A 116 13.79 1.92 14.30
C GLN A 116 13.62 1.79 12.78
N LEU A 117 12.41 2.16 12.31
CA LEU A 117 12.10 2.23 10.89
C LEU A 117 12.53 3.59 10.33
N ASN A 118 13.31 3.59 9.23
CA ASN A 118 13.77 4.81 8.56
C ASN A 118 12.61 5.75 8.20
N LEU A 119 11.47 5.21 7.74
CA LEU A 119 10.32 6.02 7.35
C LEU A 119 9.70 6.80 8.52
N ALA A 120 9.80 6.29 9.74
CA ALA A 120 9.32 6.99 10.93
C ALA A 120 10.08 8.29 11.22
N GLN A 121 11.26 8.44 10.65
CA GLN A 121 12.12 9.61 10.81
C GLN A 121 11.98 10.63 9.67
N LEU A 122 11.23 10.33 8.61
CA LEU A 122 11.10 11.21 7.45
C LEU A 122 10.31 12.49 7.74
N PHE A 123 9.46 12.47 8.76
CA PHE A 123 8.58 13.59 9.08
C PHE A 123 8.64 13.96 10.57
N LYS A 124 8.71 15.26 10.84
CA LYS A 124 8.48 15.84 12.16
C LYS A 124 6.98 16.07 12.32
N LEU A 125 6.25 15.04 12.75
CA LEU A 125 4.85 15.20 13.05
C LEU A 125 4.71 16.05 14.33
N PRO A 126 3.82 17.07 14.33
CA PRO A 126 3.50 17.76 15.56
C PRO A 126 2.96 16.77 16.59
N PRO A 127 3.23 16.95 17.88
CA PRO A 127 2.65 16.10 18.91
C PRO A 127 1.13 16.09 18.71
N SER A 128 0.55 14.92 18.49
CA SER A 128 -0.89 14.77 18.42
C SER A 128 -1.47 15.02 19.81
N GLU A 129 -2.22 16.10 19.98
CA GLU A 129 -3.07 16.22 21.17
C GLU A 129 -4.00 14.98 21.17
N PRO A 130 -4.14 14.32 22.31
CA PRO A 130 -5.06 13.19 22.40
C PRO A 130 -6.47 13.69 22.10
N THR A 131 -6.92 13.49 20.88
CA THR A 131 -8.32 13.76 20.55
C THR A 131 -9.15 12.78 21.36
N PRO A 132 -10.12 13.24 22.18
CA PRO A 132 -10.96 12.33 22.93
C PRO A 132 -11.63 11.38 21.93
N THR A 133 -11.27 10.11 22.02
CA THR A 133 -11.88 9.06 21.19
C THR A 133 -13.31 8.92 21.63
N ASN A 134 -14.23 9.46 20.87
CA ASN A 134 -15.64 9.17 21.08
C ASN A 134 -15.89 7.75 20.53
N PRO A 135 -16.16 6.74 21.35
CA PRO A 135 -16.38 5.37 20.89
C PRO A 135 -17.59 5.23 19.96
N ASP A 136 -18.51 6.21 19.97
CA ASP A 136 -19.68 6.25 19.10
C ASP A 136 -19.47 7.11 17.84
N ALA A 137 -18.26 7.62 17.59
CA ALA A 137 -17.98 8.42 16.41
C ALA A 137 -18.09 7.53 15.16
N LYS A 138 -19.05 7.85 14.30
CA LYS A 138 -19.15 7.18 13.00
C LYS A 138 -17.94 7.54 12.14
N PRO A 139 -17.39 6.60 11.38
CA PRO A 139 -16.30 6.87 10.44
C PRO A 139 -16.72 7.98 9.45
N PHE A 140 -15.73 8.73 8.98
CA PHE A 140 -15.95 9.68 7.90
C PHE A 140 -16.51 8.97 6.67
N PRO A 141 -17.66 9.39 6.12
CA PRO A 141 -18.25 8.71 4.98
C PRO A 141 -17.35 8.84 3.73
N LEU A 142 -16.81 7.72 3.28
CA LEU A 142 -15.88 7.61 2.15
C LEU A 142 -16.34 6.49 1.22
N ARG A 143 -16.26 6.74 -0.08
CA ARG A 143 -16.41 5.74 -1.13
C ARG A 143 -15.33 5.93 -2.19
N ILE A 144 -14.66 4.84 -2.57
CA ILE A 144 -13.66 4.81 -3.63
C ILE A 144 -13.98 3.62 -4.53
N ASP A 145 -14.34 3.89 -5.79
CA ASP A 145 -14.75 2.82 -6.70
C ASP A 145 -13.56 2.00 -7.17
N SER A 146 -12.38 2.61 -7.34
CA SER A 146 -11.16 1.92 -7.78
C SER A 146 -9.90 2.54 -7.19
N ILE A 147 -9.02 1.71 -6.66
CA ILE A 147 -7.63 2.06 -6.30
C ILE A 147 -6.71 1.12 -7.05
N LYS A 148 -5.78 1.67 -7.81
CA LYS A 148 -4.75 0.91 -8.54
C LYS A 148 -3.37 1.40 -8.20
N LEU A 149 -2.47 0.46 -7.96
CA LEU A 149 -1.04 0.68 -7.86
C LEU A 149 -0.38 -0.19 -8.91
N ALA A 150 0.46 0.39 -9.74
CA ALA A 150 1.11 -0.31 -10.83
C ALA A 150 2.63 -0.09 -10.80
N GLY A 151 3.37 -1.18 -10.98
CA GLY A 151 4.82 -1.17 -11.08
C GLY A 151 5.51 -0.67 -9.82
N GLY A 152 4.97 -1.00 -8.65
CA GLY A 152 5.55 -0.60 -7.36
C GLY A 152 6.90 -1.26 -7.11
N TYR A 153 7.78 -0.52 -6.46
CA TYR A 153 9.10 -0.96 -6.01
C TYR A 153 9.17 -0.85 -4.50
N VAL A 154 9.49 -1.95 -3.84
CA VAL A 154 9.75 -2.01 -2.40
C VAL A 154 11.07 -2.71 -2.15
N HIS A 155 12.03 -1.98 -1.62
CA HIS A 155 13.26 -2.53 -1.06
C HIS A 155 13.14 -2.55 0.45
N PHE A 156 13.23 -3.73 1.02
CA PHE A 156 13.12 -3.97 2.46
C PHE A 156 14.44 -4.50 2.98
N GLU A 157 14.98 -3.87 4.02
CA GLU A 157 16.17 -4.31 4.73
C GLU A 157 15.90 -4.35 6.23
N ASP A 158 16.23 -5.46 6.88
CA ASP A 158 16.13 -5.64 8.34
C ASP A 158 17.48 -6.01 8.94
N LEU A 159 18.05 -5.10 9.71
CA LEU A 159 19.35 -5.29 10.37
C LEU A 159 19.23 -5.86 11.80
N ARG A 160 18.03 -6.17 12.29
CA ARG A 160 17.82 -6.71 13.63
C ARG A 160 18.30 -8.14 13.82
N PRO A 161 18.07 -9.06 12.86
CA PRO A 161 18.59 -10.43 12.97
C PRO A 161 20.12 -10.48 12.97
N SER A 162 20.68 -11.58 13.44
CA SER A 162 22.13 -11.85 13.44
C SER A 162 22.75 -11.77 12.04
N GLU A 163 21.98 -12.10 11.02
CA GLU A 163 22.28 -11.92 9.61
C GLU A 163 21.21 -10.99 9.00
N PRO A 164 21.61 -9.86 8.38
CA PRO A 164 20.67 -8.94 7.77
C PRO A 164 19.79 -9.62 6.73
N ILE A 165 18.55 -9.18 6.66
CA ILE A 165 17.55 -9.66 5.71
C ILE A 165 17.30 -8.57 4.69
N GLU A 166 17.30 -8.93 3.43
CA GLU A 166 17.04 -8.01 2.32
C GLU A 166 16.05 -8.64 1.35
N PHE A 167 14.99 -7.88 1.01
CA PHE A 167 14.03 -8.24 -0.01
C PHE A 167 13.87 -7.12 -1.00
N LEU A 168 13.80 -7.49 -2.26
CA LEU A 168 13.49 -6.58 -3.35
C LEU A 168 12.23 -7.07 -4.06
N TYR A 169 11.17 -6.27 -4.01
CA TYR A 169 9.97 -6.40 -4.82
C TYR A 169 9.99 -5.27 -5.85
N ASP A 170 10.30 -5.60 -7.10
CA ASP A 170 10.48 -4.62 -8.18
C ASP A 170 9.28 -4.51 -9.13
N THR A 171 8.29 -5.36 -8.91
CA THR A 171 7.02 -5.35 -9.64
C THR A 171 5.90 -5.70 -8.67
N LEU A 172 5.30 -4.66 -8.10
CA LEU A 172 4.16 -4.79 -7.20
C LEU A 172 2.96 -4.11 -7.84
N ASP A 173 1.93 -4.91 -8.11
CA ASP A 173 0.66 -4.44 -8.62
C ASP A 173 -0.44 -4.73 -7.60
N PHE A 174 -1.27 -3.74 -7.34
CA PHE A 174 -2.38 -3.84 -6.40
C PHE A 174 -3.63 -3.21 -7.01
N GLU A 175 -4.76 -3.87 -6.85
CA GLU A 175 -6.07 -3.35 -7.21
C GLU A 175 -7.05 -3.58 -6.07
N LEU A 176 -7.78 -2.53 -5.72
CA LEU A 176 -8.87 -2.57 -4.76
C LEU A 176 -10.09 -1.87 -5.37
N LYS A 177 -11.24 -2.52 -5.34
CA LYS A 177 -12.49 -1.99 -5.90
C LYS A 177 -13.55 -1.85 -4.81
N ASN A 178 -14.40 -0.84 -4.96
CA ASN A 178 -15.57 -0.61 -4.11
C ASN A 178 -15.25 -0.41 -2.62
N LEU A 179 -14.11 0.23 -2.31
CA LEU A 179 -13.76 0.55 -0.93
C LEU A 179 -14.74 1.59 -0.37
N SER A 180 -15.34 1.28 0.78
CA SER A 180 -16.30 2.17 1.43
C SER A 180 -16.21 2.05 2.95
N THR A 181 -16.50 3.17 3.64
CA THR A 181 -16.73 3.17 5.08
C THR A 181 -18.23 3.08 5.42
N LEU A 182 -19.07 2.96 4.39
CA LEU A 182 -20.50 2.77 4.60
C LEU A 182 -20.78 1.33 5.05
N PRO A 183 -21.75 1.11 5.95
CA PRO A 183 -22.10 -0.22 6.42
C PRO A 183 -22.47 -1.15 5.26
N GLU A 184 -22.05 -2.41 5.35
CA GLU A 184 -22.36 -3.50 4.41
C GLU A 184 -21.65 -3.44 3.04
N ASP A 185 -20.81 -2.44 2.78
CA ASP A 185 -19.98 -2.41 1.59
C ASP A 185 -18.70 -3.24 1.79
N ASN A 186 -18.37 -4.09 0.81
CA ASN A 186 -17.14 -4.88 0.77
C ASN A 186 -16.33 -4.51 -0.47
N ALA A 187 -15.04 -4.37 -0.30
CA ALA A 187 -14.10 -4.13 -1.40
C ALA A 187 -13.53 -5.43 -1.91
N ASP A 188 -13.40 -5.56 -3.23
CA ASP A 188 -12.65 -6.64 -3.88
C ASP A 188 -11.17 -6.26 -3.97
N MET A 189 -10.29 -7.12 -3.46
CA MET A 189 -8.85 -6.89 -3.41
C MET A 189 -8.09 -7.90 -4.26
N THR A 190 -7.13 -7.42 -5.02
CA THR A 190 -6.13 -8.23 -5.71
C THR A 190 -4.76 -7.60 -5.52
N LEU A 191 -3.79 -8.37 -5.02
CA LEU A 191 -2.39 -8.01 -4.93
C LEU A 191 -1.57 -9.04 -5.68
N VAL A 192 -0.71 -8.59 -6.57
CA VAL A 192 0.32 -9.42 -7.21
C VAL A 192 1.67 -8.76 -6.98
N ALA A 193 2.61 -9.53 -6.45
CA ALA A 193 3.97 -9.04 -6.22
C ALA A 193 4.98 -10.06 -6.75
N ALA A 194 5.90 -9.61 -7.60
CA ALA A 194 7.07 -10.37 -7.99
C ALA A 194 8.15 -10.18 -6.92
N GLY A 195 8.54 -11.27 -6.30
CA GLY A 195 9.54 -11.30 -5.22
C GLY A 195 10.94 -11.67 -5.72
N PRO A 196 11.91 -11.72 -4.79
CA PRO A 196 13.30 -12.01 -5.13
C PRO A 196 13.46 -13.39 -5.78
N ALA A 197 14.36 -13.45 -6.76
CA ALA A 197 14.72 -14.67 -7.49
C ALA A 197 13.55 -15.42 -8.13
N GLY A 198 12.53 -14.68 -8.61
CA GLY A 198 11.39 -15.23 -9.35
C GLY A 198 10.28 -15.80 -8.47
N GLY A 199 10.26 -15.50 -7.19
CA GLY A 199 9.11 -15.76 -6.33
C GLY A 199 7.94 -14.83 -6.67
N GLN A 200 6.70 -15.30 -6.43
CA GLN A 200 5.50 -14.51 -6.66
C GLN A 200 4.52 -14.68 -5.51
N ILE A 201 3.86 -13.58 -5.16
CA ILE A 201 2.77 -13.54 -4.19
C ILE A 201 1.50 -13.13 -4.95
N ASP A 202 0.47 -13.94 -4.88
CA ASP A 202 -0.88 -13.65 -5.35
C ASP A 202 -1.82 -13.62 -4.15
N TRP A 203 -2.45 -12.50 -3.90
CA TRP A 203 -3.41 -12.33 -2.83
C TRP A 203 -4.71 -11.78 -3.39
N LYS A 204 -5.81 -12.49 -3.20
CA LYS A 204 -7.15 -12.13 -3.67
C LYS A 204 -8.15 -12.32 -2.57
N GLY A 205 -9.06 -11.38 -2.42
CA GLY A 205 -10.10 -11.49 -1.41
C GLY A 205 -10.99 -10.27 -1.33
N ASN A 206 -11.82 -10.27 -0.29
CA ASN A 206 -12.69 -9.15 0.04
C ASN A 206 -12.14 -8.45 1.28
N PHE A 207 -12.41 -7.17 1.38
CA PHE A 207 -12.00 -6.33 2.48
C PHE A 207 -13.13 -5.39 2.90
N SER A 208 -13.41 -5.28 4.19
CA SER A 208 -14.32 -4.31 4.77
C SER A 208 -13.58 -3.40 5.76
N LEU A 209 -13.91 -2.11 5.76
CA LEU A 209 -13.37 -1.13 6.71
C LEU A 209 -14.20 -1.05 8.00
N VAL A 210 -15.49 -1.39 7.95
CA VAL A 210 -16.41 -1.22 9.08
C VAL A 210 -17.38 -2.40 9.18
N PRO A 211 -17.11 -3.38 10.03
CA PRO A 211 -15.87 -3.60 10.79
C PRO A 211 -14.70 -3.99 9.89
N ILE A 212 -13.46 -3.86 10.40
CA ILE A 212 -12.30 -4.32 9.62
C ILE A 212 -12.34 -5.84 9.58
N THR A 213 -12.59 -6.36 8.38
CA THR A 213 -12.59 -7.80 8.08
C THR A 213 -11.98 -8.03 6.70
N SER A 214 -11.43 -9.20 6.50
CA SER A 214 -10.93 -9.64 5.19
C SER A 214 -11.02 -11.15 5.08
N GLU A 215 -11.42 -11.65 3.92
CA GLU A 215 -11.37 -13.07 3.60
C GLU A 215 -10.93 -13.27 2.15
N GLY A 216 -10.27 -14.38 1.89
CA GLY A 216 -9.79 -14.65 0.54
C GLY A 216 -8.77 -15.77 0.47
N THR A 217 -7.91 -15.68 -0.55
CA THR A 217 -6.85 -16.65 -0.84
C THR A 217 -5.49 -15.95 -0.91
N LEU A 218 -4.50 -16.56 -0.30
CA LEU A 218 -3.09 -16.16 -0.41
C LEU A 218 -2.31 -17.32 -1.03
N LYS A 219 -1.56 -17.03 -2.08
CA LYS A 219 -0.69 -17.99 -2.75
C LYS A 219 0.72 -17.43 -2.88
N VAL A 220 1.70 -18.21 -2.49
CA VAL A 220 3.12 -17.95 -2.72
C VAL A 220 3.65 -19.02 -3.66
N THR A 221 4.26 -18.60 -4.75
CA THR A 221 4.85 -19.50 -5.75
C THR A 221 6.35 -19.25 -5.82
N ASN A 222 7.14 -20.32 -5.84
CA ASN A 222 8.60 -20.26 -6.00
C ASN A 222 9.30 -19.38 -4.95
N GLY A 223 8.74 -19.29 -3.73
CA GLY A 223 9.30 -18.52 -2.62
C GLY A 223 10.66 -19.08 -2.17
N LYS A 224 11.72 -18.28 -2.21
CA LYS A 224 13.07 -18.70 -1.79
C LYS A 224 13.19 -18.62 -0.28
N MET A 225 13.11 -19.77 0.41
CA MET A 225 13.17 -19.83 1.87
C MET A 225 14.46 -19.24 2.45
N LYS A 226 15.57 -19.31 1.73
CA LYS A 226 16.83 -18.70 2.17
C LYS A 226 16.71 -17.21 2.49
N ALA A 227 15.86 -16.50 1.78
CA ALA A 227 15.64 -15.07 1.99
C ALA A 227 14.98 -14.79 3.36
N TRP A 228 14.14 -15.70 3.86
CA TRP A 228 13.44 -15.58 5.14
C TRP A 228 14.11 -16.35 6.28
N TRP A 229 15.10 -17.18 5.96
CA TRP A 229 15.76 -18.08 6.91
C TRP A 229 16.41 -17.36 8.11
N PRO A 230 17.02 -16.17 7.97
CA PRO A 230 17.61 -15.48 9.10
C PRO A 230 16.63 -15.23 10.26
N TYR A 231 15.33 -15.05 10.01
CA TYR A 231 14.32 -14.94 11.08
C TYR A 231 14.12 -16.24 11.86
N VAL A 232 14.26 -17.38 11.17
CA VAL A 232 14.11 -18.71 11.78
C VAL A 232 15.39 -19.15 12.47
N ARG A 233 16.53 -18.79 11.89
CA ARG A 233 17.88 -19.21 12.33
C ARG A 233 18.21 -18.71 13.74
N ASP A 234 17.77 -17.51 14.12
CA ASP A 234 18.00 -16.98 15.47
C ASP A 234 17.23 -17.78 16.54
N ALA A 235 16.10 -18.39 16.17
CA ALA A 235 15.33 -19.28 17.04
C ALA A 235 15.76 -20.75 16.93
N LEU A 236 16.21 -21.19 15.74
CA LEU A 236 16.63 -22.54 15.45
C LEU A 236 18.05 -22.53 14.85
N PRO A 237 19.09 -22.97 15.59
CA PRO A 237 20.47 -22.95 15.12
C PRO A 237 20.71 -24.03 14.04
N LEU A 238 20.04 -23.88 12.91
CA LEU A 238 20.13 -24.76 11.75
C LEU A 238 20.55 -23.95 10.53
N VAL A 239 21.18 -24.59 9.56
CA VAL A 239 21.56 -23.99 8.28
C VAL A 239 20.65 -24.53 7.18
N LEU A 240 19.86 -23.66 6.55
CA LEU A 240 19.10 -24.00 5.36
C LEU A 240 20.05 -24.06 4.16
N GLU A 241 20.24 -25.24 3.60
CA GLU A 241 21.07 -25.45 2.40
C GLU A 241 20.28 -25.10 1.13
N ASP A 242 19.03 -25.56 1.07
CA ASP A 242 18.11 -25.30 -0.03
C ASP A 242 16.65 -25.38 0.42
N GLY A 243 15.78 -24.63 -0.25
CA GLY A 243 14.34 -24.64 0.01
C GLY A 243 13.58 -23.68 -0.90
N VAL A 244 12.69 -24.24 -1.69
CA VAL A 244 11.74 -23.47 -2.52
C VAL A 244 10.33 -23.77 -2.03
N LEU A 245 9.65 -22.75 -1.53
CA LEU A 245 8.32 -22.83 -0.96
C LEU A 245 7.26 -22.52 -2.01
N ASN A 246 6.29 -23.42 -2.14
CA ASN A 246 4.98 -23.08 -2.69
C ASN A 246 3.96 -23.21 -1.56
N PHE A 247 3.14 -22.20 -1.36
CA PHE A 247 2.17 -22.12 -0.28
C PHE A 247 0.84 -21.61 -0.81
N SER A 248 -0.24 -22.13 -0.30
CA SER A 248 -1.59 -21.61 -0.58
C SER A 248 -2.47 -21.79 0.64
N THR A 249 -3.32 -20.83 0.91
CA THR A 249 -4.31 -20.89 2.00
C THR A 249 -5.52 -20.04 1.66
N GLU A 250 -6.67 -20.45 2.17
CA GLU A 250 -7.81 -19.57 2.36
C GLU A 250 -7.71 -18.97 3.76
N TYR A 251 -8.07 -17.71 3.90
CA TYR A 251 -8.00 -17.02 5.18
C TYR A 251 -9.29 -16.27 5.48
N LYS A 252 -9.57 -16.12 6.78
CA LYS A 252 -10.55 -15.17 7.32
C LYS A 252 -9.90 -14.40 8.45
N PHE A 253 -9.95 -13.08 8.35
CA PHE A 253 -9.38 -12.16 9.30
C PHE A 253 -10.45 -11.18 9.79
N SER A 254 -10.49 -10.90 11.08
CA SER A 254 -11.42 -9.97 11.70
C SER A 254 -10.77 -9.19 12.84
N LEU A 255 -11.03 -7.89 12.89
CA LEU A 255 -10.75 -6.99 14.02
C LEU A 255 -12.06 -6.44 14.62
N ALA A 256 -13.20 -7.07 14.39
CA ALA A 256 -14.50 -6.55 14.81
C ALA A 256 -14.67 -6.49 16.35
N LYS A 257 -14.18 -7.48 17.08
CA LYS A 257 -14.24 -7.58 18.55
C LYS A 257 -12.89 -7.97 19.13
N GLU A 258 -12.36 -9.07 18.71
CA GLU A 258 -11.04 -9.59 19.02
C GLU A 258 -10.32 -9.86 17.70
N THR A 259 -8.99 -9.90 17.73
CA THR A 259 -8.22 -10.25 16.53
C THR A 259 -8.39 -11.74 16.27
N GLU A 260 -9.05 -12.10 15.18
CA GLU A 260 -9.25 -13.47 14.74
C GLU A 260 -8.56 -13.69 13.40
N LEU A 261 -7.81 -14.78 13.26
CA LEU A 261 -7.23 -15.22 11.99
C LEU A 261 -7.39 -16.73 11.87
N ASN A 262 -8.21 -17.15 10.91
CA ASN A 262 -8.45 -18.54 10.58
C ASN A 262 -7.84 -18.83 9.21
N LEU A 263 -6.99 -19.85 9.11
CA LEU A 263 -6.44 -20.35 7.86
C LEU A 263 -7.05 -21.72 7.58
N THR A 264 -7.62 -21.90 6.40
CA THR A 264 -8.23 -23.15 5.96
C THR A 264 -7.69 -23.58 4.60
N ASN A 265 -7.87 -24.84 4.26
CA ASN A 265 -7.36 -25.41 3.00
C ASN A 265 -5.87 -25.09 2.77
N THR A 266 -5.12 -25.06 3.88
CA THR A 266 -3.69 -24.68 3.82
C THR A 266 -2.89 -25.83 3.25
N ALA A 267 -2.13 -25.53 2.20
CA ALA A 267 -1.18 -26.44 1.58
C ALA A 267 0.19 -25.76 1.44
N ALA A 268 1.25 -26.50 1.75
CA ALA A 268 2.62 -26.05 1.60
C ALA A 268 3.44 -27.18 0.96
N SER A 269 4.29 -26.82 0.00
CA SER A 269 5.25 -27.73 -0.63
C SER A 269 6.61 -27.06 -0.64
N ILE A 270 7.62 -27.77 -0.13
CA ILE A 270 9.01 -27.34 -0.15
C ILE A 270 9.81 -28.35 -0.97
N ALA A 271 10.41 -27.91 -2.07
CA ALA A 271 11.16 -28.77 -2.98
C ALA A 271 12.30 -28.01 -3.68
N PRO A 272 13.56 -28.43 -3.55
CA PRO A 272 14.04 -29.39 -2.55
C PRO A 272 14.03 -28.80 -1.14
N PHE A 273 14.16 -29.63 -0.11
CA PHE A 273 14.34 -29.22 1.28
C PHE A 273 15.59 -29.84 1.87
N ALA A 274 16.55 -29.02 2.26
CA ALA A 274 17.80 -29.50 2.84
C ALA A 274 18.27 -28.59 3.98
N ILE A 275 18.48 -29.19 5.15
CA ILE A 275 19.02 -28.53 6.34
C ILE A 275 20.28 -29.24 6.88
N LYS A 276 21.18 -28.44 7.44
CA LYS A 276 22.43 -28.87 8.08
C LYS A 276 22.50 -28.36 9.52
N ALA A 277 23.26 -29.05 10.33
CA ALA A 277 23.72 -28.54 11.61
C ALA A 277 24.72 -27.38 11.41
N PRO A 278 24.94 -26.51 12.42
CA PRO A 278 25.93 -25.43 12.35
C PRO A 278 27.36 -25.88 12.01
N ASP A 279 27.70 -27.12 12.36
CA ASP A 279 29.01 -27.76 12.05
C ASP A 279 29.10 -28.29 10.60
N GLY A 280 28.02 -28.07 9.79
CA GLY A 280 27.98 -28.49 8.39
C GLY A 280 27.50 -29.92 8.16
N ARG A 281 27.20 -30.71 9.19
CA ARG A 281 26.67 -32.07 9.03
C ARG A 281 25.28 -32.03 8.43
N PRO A 282 24.97 -32.78 7.37
CA PRO A 282 23.63 -32.89 6.84
C PRO A 282 22.69 -33.54 7.88
N LEU A 283 21.54 -32.91 8.14
CA LEU A 283 20.54 -33.44 9.06
C LEU A 283 19.34 -34.01 8.30
N VAL A 284 18.85 -33.30 7.34
CA VAL A 284 17.70 -33.68 6.51
C VAL A 284 17.96 -33.25 5.07
N ARG A 285 17.69 -34.16 4.15
CA ARG A 285 17.63 -33.87 2.72
C ARG A 285 16.46 -34.62 2.12
N LEU A 286 15.46 -33.87 1.65
CA LEU A 286 14.27 -34.40 1.00
C LEU A 286 14.17 -33.80 -0.39
N GLU A 287 13.73 -34.60 -1.36
CA GLU A 287 13.40 -34.08 -2.69
C GLU A 287 12.19 -33.16 -2.62
N ARG A 288 11.25 -33.50 -1.73
CA ARG A 288 10.04 -32.74 -1.51
C ARG A 288 9.45 -33.03 -0.13
N LEU A 289 8.91 -32.00 0.50
CA LEU A 289 8.10 -32.06 1.71
C LEU A 289 6.77 -31.40 1.42
N ASP A 290 5.68 -32.13 1.59
CA ASP A 290 4.32 -31.63 1.39
C ASP A 290 3.53 -31.68 2.69
N VAL A 291 2.77 -30.62 2.93
CA VAL A 291 1.74 -30.51 3.96
C VAL A 291 0.48 -30.04 3.26
N SER A 292 -0.66 -30.71 3.49
CA SER A 292 -1.93 -30.38 2.86
C SER A 292 -3.08 -30.50 3.83
N GLU A 293 -4.20 -29.90 3.46
CA GLU A 293 -5.48 -29.96 4.19
C GLU A 293 -5.38 -29.53 5.67
N THR A 294 -4.49 -28.57 5.95
CA THR A 294 -4.26 -28.09 7.32
C THR A 294 -5.16 -26.90 7.61
N THR A 295 -5.71 -26.89 8.82
CA THR A 295 -6.43 -25.74 9.38
C THR A 295 -5.61 -25.17 10.53
N VAL A 296 -5.45 -23.86 10.57
CA VAL A 296 -4.75 -23.15 11.65
C VAL A 296 -5.66 -22.07 12.19
N ASP A 297 -6.02 -22.18 13.44
CA ASP A 297 -6.76 -21.17 14.19
C ASP A 297 -5.77 -20.44 15.10
N LEU A 298 -5.54 -19.16 14.85
CA LEU A 298 -4.75 -18.31 15.73
C LEU A 298 -5.71 -17.55 16.65
N PRO A 299 -5.85 -17.99 17.93
CA PRO A 299 -6.68 -17.31 18.88
C PRO A 299 -6.11 -15.94 19.20
N SER A 300 -6.99 -14.99 19.49
CA SER A 300 -6.62 -13.66 19.97
C SER A 300 -5.63 -13.77 21.13
N SER A 301 -4.46 -13.18 21.00
CA SER A 301 -3.59 -12.93 22.14
C SER A 301 -4.26 -11.89 23.02
N LYS A 302 -4.64 -12.30 24.25
CA LYS A 302 -5.12 -11.39 25.30
C LYS A 302 -4.03 -10.43 25.71
#